data_c6dfb5e0cf2bb29941f3709a82186208
#
_entry.id   c6dfb5e0cf2bb29941f3709a82186208
#
_cell.length_a   1.000
_cell.length_b   1.000
_cell.length_c   1.000
_cell.angle_alpha   90.00
_cell.angle_beta   90.00
_cell.angle_gamma   90.00
#
_symmetry.space_group_name_H-M   'P 1'
#
loop_
_entity.id
_entity.type
_entity.pdbx_description
1 polymer ?
#
loop_
_entity_poly.entity_id
_entity_poly.type
_entity_poly.pdbx_seq_one_letter_code
_entity_poly.pdbx_strand_id
1 'polypeptide(L)'
;GGEVIANATLNAPSSANPGNLGAEITSTENLGYTEIRRGHVQQTDPSGNYSIYRYFDIIPENNSSLDATLIQYYFDAESGGLAENNFDHYLSKDAGVTWYNLGQEGRDIANNYVKLSGYGEFYRETLADPIGSPLPVVLGNFYAQCALTGVVLNWTTFSEINSSHFIIQRLNELQQWEEIANIAAQGYSTTEHYYSYTIESNTSEYYRLVLVDADGQTNNSSPIQLQCNSYNPLSIYPNPNFGQFTIDLGISTNSNMTINIFDISGKVVYSSI
;
A
#
# COMPACT_ATOMS: atom_id res chain seq x y z
N GLY A 1 -1.45 20.42 21.60
CA GLY A 1 -2.91 20.55 21.51
C GLY A 1 -3.57 19.48 22.32
N GLY A 2 -4.75 19.80 22.87
CA GLY A 2 -5.56 18.82 23.58
C GLY A 2 -6.53 18.13 22.61
N GLU A 3 -7.00 16.93 22.98
CA GLU A 3 -8.11 16.25 22.32
C GLU A 3 -9.40 16.49 23.06
N VAL A 4 -10.51 16.54 22.35
CA VAL A 4 -11.86 16.52 22.91
C VAL A 4 -12.41 15.11 22.68
N ILE A 5 -12.90 14.47 23.74
CA ILE A 5 -13.35 13.09 23.72
C ILE A 5 -14.84 13.01 24.00
N ALA A 6 -15.54 12.22 23.20
CA ALA A 6 -16.93 11.85 23.44
C ALA A 6 -17.12 10.34 23.26
N ASN A 7 -18.05 9.78 24.05
CA ASN A 7 -18.35 8.36 24.01
C ASN A 7 -19.87 8.16 23.85
N ALA A 8 -20.25 7.15 23.08
CA ALA A 8 -21.65 6.73 22.95
C ALA A 8 -21.72 5.23 22.61
N THR A 9 -22.84 4.59 22.98
CA THR A 9 -23.17 3.28 22.42
C THR A 9 -23.93 3.47 21.12
N LEU A 10 -23.36 3.06 20.00
CA LEU A 10 -23.91 3.23 18.66
C LEU A 10 -24.44 1.89 18.13
N ASN A 11 -25.75 1.69 18.17
CA ASN A 11 -26.42 0.53 17.63
C ASN A 11 -27.29 0.96 16.45
N ALA A 12 -26.91 0.58 15.25
CA ALA A 12 -27.50 1.05 14.00
C ALA A 12 -27.70 2.58 13.99
N PRO A 13 -26.62 3.38 14.14
CA PRO A 13 -26.73 4.81 14.28
C PRO A 13 -27.32 5.46 13.02
N SER A 14 -28.19 6.44 13.23
CA SER A 14 -28.72 7.30 12.17
C SER A 14 -28.32 8.73 12.48
N SER A 15 -27.40 9.29 11.70
CA SER A 15 -26.85 10.64 11.89
C SER A 15 -26.37 10.91 13.32
N ALA A 16 -25.72 9.93 13.94
CA ALA A 16 -25.20 10.07 15.29
C ALA A 16 -23.90 10.90 15.29
N ASN A 17 -23.88 11.97 16.09
CA ASN A 17 -22.71 12.85 16.27
C ASN A 17 -22.38 12.96 17.77
N PRO A 18 -21.71 11.97 18.36
CA PRO A 18 -21.40 11.93 19.78
C PRO A 18 -20.65 13.19 20.24
N GLY A 19 -21.15 13.80 21.29
CA GLY A 19 -20.57 15.04 21.83
C GLY A 19 -20.63 16.24 20.89
N ASN A 20 -21.34 16.14 19.78
CA ASN A 20 -21.36 17.17 18.72
C ASN A 20 -19.95 17.57 18.25
N LEU A 21 -19.06 16.56 18.12
CA LEU A 21 -17.67 16.79 17.78
C LEU A 21 -17.44 17.08 16.29
N GLY A 22 -18.44 16.83 15.42
CA GLY A 22 -18.35 17.03 13.99
C GLY A 22 -17.97 15.78 13.21
N ALA A 23 -18.07 14.60 13.80
CA ALA A 23 -18.06 13.31 13.12
C ALA A 23 -19.46 12.71 13.23
N GLU A 24 -20.25 12.78 12.17
CA GLU A 24 -21.60 12.25 12.11
C GLU A 24 -21.59 10.88 11.40
N ILE A 25 -22.10 9.86 12.10
CA ILE A 25 -22.03 8.47 11.67
C ILE A 25 -23.44 7.94 11.43
N THR A 26 -23.62 7.29 10.28
CA THR A 26 -24.79 6.48 9.94
C THR A 26 -24.34 5.08 9.54
N SER A 27 -24.97 4.05 10.09
CA SER A 27 -24.73 2.64 9.73
C SER A 27 -25.95 1.80 10.11
N THR A 28 -26.16 0.69 9.44
CA THR A 28 -27.14 -0.34 9.82
C THR A 28 -26.59 -1.30 10.86
N GLU A 29 -25.28 -1.29 11.09
CA GLU A 29 -24.58 -2.21 11.95
C GLU A 29 -24.47 -1.70 13.40
N ASN A 30 -24.21 -2.62 14.31
CA ASN A 30 -23.96 -2.30 15.71
C ASN A 30 -22.47 -2.02 15.92
N LEU A 31 -22.10 -0.75 16.06
CA LEU A 31 -20.74 -0.33 16.35
C LEU A 31 -20.34 -0.58 17.83
N GLY A 32 -21.31 -0.83 18.73
CA GLY A 32 -21.06 -0.99 20.15
C GLY A 32 -20.67 0.31 20.85
N TYR A 33 -19.93 0.18 21.96
CA TYR A 33 -19.34 1.35 22.62
C TYR A 33 -18.31 2.00 21.71
N THR A 34 -18.52 3.26 21.39
CA THR A 34 -17.69 4.00 20.43
C THR A 34 -17.12 5.23 21.10
N GLU A 35 -15.81 5.34 21.10
CA GLU A 35 -15.08 6.55 21.51
C GLU A 35 -14.72 7.36 20.27
N ILE A 36 -14.95 8.67 20.32
CA ILE A 36 -14.55 9.62 19.29
C ILE A 36 -13.64 10.67 19.92
N ARG A 37 -12.43 10.78 19.41
CA ARG A 37 -11.47 11.81 19.80
C ARG A 37 -11.32 12.80 18.66
N ARG A 38 -11.49 14.07 18.92
CA ARG A 38 -11.23 15.14 17.98
C ARG A 38 -9.97 15.88 18.37
N GLY A 39 -8.97 15.85 17.51
CA GLY A 39 -7.75 16.64 17.65
C GLY A 39 -7.76 17.89 16.76
N HIS A 40 -6.93 18.87 17.12
CA HIS A 40 -6.80 20.16 16.45
C HIS A 40 -5.36 20.39 15.99
N VAL A 41 -4.73 19.35 15.45
CA VAL A 41 -3.37 19.41 14.94
C VAL A 41 -3.42 18.95 13.49
N GLN A 42 -2.80 19.72 12.63
CA GLN A 42 -2.61 19.36 11.23
C GLN A 42 -1.84 18.03 11.14
N GLN A 43 -2.33 17.10 10.37
CA GLN A 43 -1.64 15.86 10.10
C GLN A 43 -0.70 16.10 8.93
N THR A 44 0.50 15.52 8.98
CA THR A 44 1.50 15.67 7.93
C THR A 44 2.03 14.31 7.55
N ASP A 45 2.42 14.17 6.30
CA ASP A 45 3.14 13.00 5.80
C ASP A 45 4.66 13.23 5.77
N PRO A 46 5.45 12.19 5.48
CA PRO A 46 6.91 12.34 5.35
C PRO A 46 7.36 13.26 4.21
N SER A 47 6.50 13.56 3.24
CA SER A 47 6.80 14.47 2.12
C SER A 47 6.50 15.94 2.43
N GLY A 48 5.89 16.21 3.59
CA GLY A 48 5.53 17.54 4.03
C GLY A 48 4.16 18.03 3.59
N ASN A 49 3.35 17.17 2.96
CA ASN A 49 1.95 17.45 2.69
C ASN A 49 1.14 17.43 3.98
N TYR A 50 0.03 18.13 4.00
CA TYR A 50 -0.71 18.34 5.24
C TYR A 50 -2.23 18.34 5.04
N SER A 51 -2.94 17.95 6.11
CA SER A 51 -4.39 17.98 6.21
C SER A 51 -4.89 19.32 6.71
N ILE A 52 -6.22 19.44 6.87
CA ILE A 52 -6.82 20.48 7.70
C ILE A 52 -6.36 20.36 9.17
N TYR A 53 -6.59 21.41 10.00
CA TYR A 53 -6.28 21.39 11.45
C TYR A 53 -7.29 20.59 12.27
N ARG A 54 -7.85 19.53 11.72
CA ARG A 54 -8.78 18.63 12.41
C ARG A 54 -8.53 17.19 12.01
N TYR A 55 -8.52 16.31 13.00
CA TYR A 55 -8.62 14.87 12.79
C TYR A 55 -9.57 14.25 13.80
N PHE A 56 -10.03 13.04 13.50
CA PHE A 56 -10.83 12.21 14.40
C PHE A 56 -10.15 10.85 14.55
N ASP A 57 -10.00 10.36 15.79
CA ASP A 57 -9.83 8.94 16.05
C ASP A 57 -11.22 8.38 16.39
N ILE A 58 -11.74 7.50 15.56
CA ILE A 58 -13.04 6.87 15.75
C ILE A 58 -12.76 5.41 16.11
N ILE A 59 -13.15 5.02 17.33
CA ILE A 59 -12.75 3.75 17.95
C ILE A 59 -14.01 2.99 18.39
N PRO A 60 -14.68 2.25 17.48
CA PRO A 60 -15.82 1.42 17.83
C PRO A 60 -15.36 0.12 18.50
N GLU A 61 -16.17 -0.43 19.39
CA GLU A 61 -15.99 -1.76 19.96
C GLU A 61 -16.06 -2.85 18.88
N ASN A 62 -17.01 -2.71 17.94
CA ASN A 62 -17.13 -3.55 16.76
C ASN A 62 -16.67 -2.73 15.55
N ASN A 63 -15.50 -3.04 15.02
CA ASN A 63 -14.85 -2.27 13.93
C ASN A 63 -14.57 -3.12 12.71
N SER A 64 -15.61 -3.74 12.16
CA SER A 64 -15.49 -4.50 10.92
C SER A 64 -16.84 -4.61 10.21
N SER A 65 -16.81 -4.56 8.88
CA SER A 65 -18.01 -4.69 8.03
C SER A 65 -19.13 -3.69 8.39
N LEU A 66 -18.76 -2.45 8.67
CA LEU A 66 -19.66 -1.45 9.21
C LEU A 66 -20.64 -0.88 8.20
N ASP A 67 -20.28 -0.89 6.90
CA ASP A 67 -21.03 -0.24 5.82
C ASP A 67 -21.52 1.16 6.22
N ALA A 68 -20.62 1.92 6.83
CA ALA A 68 -20.97 3.18 7.46
C ALA A 68 -20.78 4.37 6.52
N THR A 69 -21.58 5.40 6.76
CA THR A 69 -21.40 6.74 6.19
C THR A 69 -20.81 7.64 7.26
N LEU A 70 -19.77 8.39 6.92
CA LEU A 70 -19.17 9.42 7.74
C LEU A 70 -19.36 10.79 7.09
N ILE A 71 -19.85 11.75 7.86
CA ILE A 71 -19.82 13.17 7.50
C ILE A 71 -18.86 13.84 8.47
N GLN A 72 -17.79 14.40 7.94
CA GLN A 72 -16.85 15.21 8.70
C GLN A 72 -17.15 16.69 8.52
N TYR A 73 -17.50 17.35 9.63
CA TYR A 73 -17.66 18.81 9.69
C TYR A 73 -16.34 19.47 10.07
N TYR A 74 -16.07 20.63 9.51
CA TYR A 74 -14.90 21.47 9.81
C TYR A 74 -15.29 22.93 9.99
N PHE A 75 -14.35 23.79 10.32
CA PHE A 75 -14.52 25.23 10.29
C PHE A 75 -13.57 25.84 9.25
N ASP A 76 -13.96 26.95 8.61
CA ASP A 76 -13.10 27.65 7.62
C ASP A 76 -11.69 27.92 8.17
N ALA A 77 -11.60 28.30 9.46
CA ALA A 77 -10.33 28.54 10.14
C ALA A 77 -9.45 27.28 10.27
N GLU A 78 -9.99 26.09 10.08
CA GLU A 78 -9.26 24.82 10.16
C GLU A 78 -8.77 24.35 8.78
N SER A 79 -9.20 24.98 7.68
CA SER A 79 -8.77 24.61 6.33
C SER A 79 -7.26 24.72 6.12
N GLY A 80 -6.57 25.56 6.91
CA GLY A 80 -5.13 25.74 6.80
C GLY A 80 -4.67 26.36 5.48
N GLY A 81 -5.59 26.99 4.74
CA GLY A 81 -5.33 27.55 3.41
C GLY A 81 -5.49 26.57 2.27
N LEU A 82 -5.90 25.34 2.54
CA LEU A 82 -6.24 24.32 1.52
C LEU A 82 -7.54 24.70 0.81
N ALA A 83 -7.68 24.25 -0.44
CA ALA A 83 -8.86 24.51 -1.24
C ALA A 83 -10.02 23.58 -0.86
N GLU A 84 -11.02 24.12 -0.15
CA GLU A 84 -12.17 23.36 0.37
C GLU A 84 -12.94 22.63 -0.74
N ASN A 85 -12.93 23.16 -1.96
CA ASN A 85 -13.51 22.52 -3.14
C ASN A 85 -12.90 21.16 -3.49
N ASN A 86 -11.72 20.85 -2.93
CA ASN A 86 -10.98 19.64 -3.26
C ASN A 86 -10.97 18.63 -2.11
N PHE A 87 -11.51 18.96 -0.94
CA PHE A 87 -11.40 18.10 0.23
C PHE A 87 -11.94 16.69 -0.01
N ASP A 88 -11.09 15.71 0.27
CA ASP A 88 -11.40 14.30 0.33
C ASP A 88 -11.20 13.76 1.76
N HIS A 89 -11.83 12.62 2.06
CA HIS A 89 -11.56 11.86 3.27
C HIS A 89 -10.24 11.12 3.18
N TYR A 90 -9.46 11.19 4.24
CA TYR A 90 -8.22 10.43 4.43
C TYR A 90 -8.27 9.62 5.71
N LEU A 91 -7.82 8.37 5.64
CA LEU A 91 -7.76 7.41 6.74
C LEU A 91 -6.33 6.99 7.01
N SER A 92 -5.97 6.86 8.29
CA SER A 92 -4.69 6.32 8.74
C SER A 92 -4.91 5.21 9.76
N LYS A 93 -4.37 4.00 9.47
CA LYS A 93 -4.43 2.83 10.36
C LYS A 93 -3.29 2.78 11.37
N ASP A 94 -2.32 3.68 11.28
CA ASP A 94 -1.10 3.74 12.08
C ASP A 94 -0.90 5.09 12.80
N ALA A 95 -2.04 5.68 13.21
CA ALA A 95 -2.10 6.91 13.99
C ALA A 95 -1.47 8.15 13.32
N GLY A 96 -1.57 8.23 11.99
CA GLY A 96 -1.17 9.40 11.23
C GLY A 96 0.21 9.32 10.59
N VAL A 97 0.82 8.12 10.52
CA VAL A 97 2.11 7.91 9.84
C VAL A 97 1.90 7.72 8.34
N THR A 98 0.94 6.84 7.97
CA THR A 98 0.54 6.66 6.56
C THR A 98 -0.92 7.02 6.36
N TRP A 99 -1.24 7.55 5.18
CA TRP A 99 -2.57 8.05 4.86
C TRP A 99 -3.12 7.44 3.59
N TYR A 100 -4.38 7.05 3.63
CA TYR A 100 -5.13 6.51 2.50
C TYR A 100 -6.17 7.55 2.08
N ASN A 101 -6.11 8.04 0.84
CA ASN A 101 -7.20 8.83 0.30
C ASN A 101 -8.37 7.90 -0.02
N LEU A 102 -9.51 8.18 0.56
CA LEU A 102 -10.75 7.45 0.34
C LEU A 102 -11.69 8.16 -0.65
N GLY A 103 -11.33 9.39 -1.08
CA GLY A 103 -12.19 10.22 -1.89
C GLY A 103 -13.32 10.87 -1.11
N GLN A 104 -14.38 11.22 -1.82
CA GLN A 104 -15.61 11.79 -1.26
C GLN A 104 -16.81 11.45 -2.16
N GLU A 105 -17.98 11.40 -1.57
CA GLU A 105 -19.26 11.19 -2.26
C GLU A 105 -20.06 12.50 -2.40
N GLY A 106 -19.81 13.45 -1.50
CA GLY A 106 -20.43 14.76 -1.51
C GLY A 106 -19.73 15.71 -0.56
N ARG A 107 -19.75 16.98 -0.91
CA ARG A 107 -19.25 18.08 -0.05
C ARG A 107 -20.19 19.27 -0.13
N ASP A 108 -20.26 20.01 0.96
CA ASP A 108 -21.00 21.26 1.05
C ASP A 108 -20.15 22.32 1.75
N ILE A 109 -19.58 23.21 0.97
CA ILE A 109 -18.67 24.25 1.46
C ILE A 109 -19.45 25.30 2.27
N ALA A 110 -20.72 25.55 1.93
CA ALA A 110 -21.53 26.53 2.66
C ALA A 110 -21.86 26.05 4.09
N ASN A 111 -21.92 24.73 4.30
CA ASN A 111 -22.17 24.09 5.58
C ASN A 111 -20.94 23.39 6.16
N ASN A 112 -19.78 23.49 5.49
CA ASN A 112 -18.47 23.01 5.93
C ASN A 112 -18.46 21.52 6.28
N TYR A 113 -18.85 20.68 5.34
CA TYR A 113 -18.73 19.23 5.52
C TYR A 113 -18.33 18.47 4.25
N VAL A 114 -17.74 17.30 4.47
CA VAL A 114 -17.49 16.30 3.45
C VAL A 114 -18.13 14.99 3.89
N LYS A 115 -18.75 14.28 2.94
CA LYS A 115 -19.47 13.03 3.15
C LYS A 115 -18.83 11.91 2.35
N LEU A 116 -18.68 10.73 2.96
CA LEU A 116 -18.29 9.49 2.30
C LEU A 116 -19.04 8.30 2.93
N SER A 117 -19.50 7.38 2.06
CA SER A 117 -20.15 6.11 2.45
C SER A 117 -19.23 4.92 2.19
N GLY A 118 -19.62 3.74 2.70
CA GLY A 118 -18.90 2.49 2.48
C GLY A 118 -17.71 2.25 3.40
N TYR A 119 -17.65 2.93 4.55
CA TYR A 119 -16.65 2.62 5.56
C TYR A 119 -16.87 1.22 6.13
N GLY A 120 -15.93 0.30 5.88
CA GLY A 120 -15.93 -1.03 6.49
C GLY A 120 -15.39 -1.04 7.92
N GLU A 121 -14.53 -0.08 8.23
CA GLU A 121 -13.84 0.10 9.52
C GLU A 121 -13.43 1.57 9.70
N PHE A 122 -13.30 2.02 10.96
CA PHE A 122 -12.84 3.36 11.31
C PHE A 122 -11.46 3.33 11.97
N TYR A 123 -10.69 4.40 11.81
CA TYR A 123 -9.39 4.62 12.44
C TYR A 123 -9.17 6.11 12.71
N ARG A 124 -7.99 6.65 12.37
CA ARG A 124 -7.77 8.09 12.33
C ARG A 124 -8.23 8.66 11.00
N GLU A 125 -9.10 9.64 11.04
CA GLU A 125 -9.73 10.27 9.89
C GLU A 125 -9.38 11.76 9.83
N THR A 126 -9.16 12.30 8.64
CA THR A 126 -9.00 13.74 8.40
C THR A 126 -9.49 14.12 7.00
N LEU A 127 -9.50 15.41 6.70
CA LEU A 127 -9.74 15.93 5.37
C LEU A 127 -8.47 16.58 4.84
N ALA A 128 -8.18 16.41 3.55
CA ALA A 128 -7.08 17.08 2.88
C ALA A 128 -7.43 17.40 1.44
N ASP A 129 -6.67 18.30 0.83
CA ASP A 129 -6.77 18.66 -0.58
C ASP A 129 -5.81 17.77 -1.38
N PRO A 130 -6.33 16.80 -2.17
CA PRO A 130 -5.50 15.88 -2.95
C PRO A 130 -4.74 16.56 -4.10
N ILE A 131 -5.04 17.82 -4.41
CA ILE A 131 -4.39 18.57 -5.49
C ILE A 131 -3.37 19.55 -4.92
N GLY A 132 -3.77 20.32 -3.90
CA GLY A 132 -2.92 21.38 -3.33
C GLY A 132 -1.96 20.88 -2.25
N SER A 133 -2.30 19.81 -1.56
CA SER A 133 -1.47 19.14 -0.56
C SER A 133 -1.91 17.68 -0.44
N PRO A 134 -1.57 16.84 -1.42
CA PRO A 134 -1.95 15.44 -1.38
C PRO A 134 -1.22 14.75 -0.24
N LEU A 135 -1.94 14.22 0.73
CA LEU A 135 -1.40 13.21 1.63
C LEU A 135 -1.13 11.97 0.77
N PRO A 136 0.07 11.36 0.79
CA PRO A 136 0.54 10.54 -0.30
C PRO A 136 -0.32 9.32 -0.57
N VAL A 137 -0.34 8.95 -1.85
CA VAL A 137 -0.74 7.63 -2.31
C VAL A 137 0.06 6.58 -1.55
N VAL A 138 -0.62 5.72 -0.84
CA VAL A 138 0.05 4.67 -0.11
C VAL A 138 0.41 3.56 -1.07
N LEU A 139 1.70 3.47 -1.35
CA LEU A 139 2.28 2.27 -1.93
C LEU A 139 2.06 1.15 -0.92
N GLY A 140 1.35 0.11 -1.33
CA GLY A 140 1.24 -1.11 -0.57
C GLY A 140 2.58 -1.86 -0.51
N ASN A 141 2.55 -3.17 -0.50
CA ASN A 141 3.77 -3.96 -0.51
C ASN A 141 4.54 -3.78 -1.81
N PHE A 142 5.80 -3.33 -1.73
CA PHE A 142 6.75 -3.41 -2.82
C PHE A 142 7.78 -4.49 -2.51
N TYR A 143 7.85 -5.52 -3.34
CA TYR A 143 8.76 -6.65 -3.13
C TYR A 143 9.24 -7.23 -4.45
N ALA A 144 10.35 -7.95 -4.39
CA ALA A 144 10.95 -8.63 -5.52
C ALA A 144 11.01 -10.13 -5.29
N GLN A 145 10.87 -10.90 -6.36
CA GLN A 145 11.00 -12.35 -6.36
C GLN A 145 11.95 -12.79 -7.48
N CYS A 146 12.79 -13.78 -7.20
CA CYS A 146 13.61 -14.41 -8.22
C CYS A 146 12.74 -15.34 -9.08
N ALA A 147 12.88 -15.22 -10.39
CA ALA A 147 12.28 -16.10 -11.38
C ALA A 147 13.36 -16.86 -12.13
N LEU A 148 12.97 -17.87 -12.91
CA LEU A 148 13.93 -18.69 -13.71
C LEU A 148 14.76 -17.85 -14.68
N THR A 149 14.19 -16.79 -15.22
CA THR A 149 14.79 -15.92 -16.24
C THR A 149 15.07 -14.51 -15.78
N GLY A 150 14.96 -14.21 -14.46
CA GLY A 150 15.17 -12.86 -14.00
C GLY A 150 14.56 -12.55 -12.64
N VAL A 151 14.21 -11.29 -12.45
CA VAL A 151 13.58 -10.74 -11.25
C VAL A 151 12.20 -10.25 -11.58
N VAL A 152 11.21 -10.63 -10.78
CA VAL A 152 9.85 -10.07 -10.86
C VAL A 152 9.66 -9.11 -9.71
N LEU A 153 9.46 -7.84 -10.03
CA LEU A 153 9.05 -6.80 -9.08
C LEU A 153 7.53 -6.76 -9.02
N ASN A 154 6.98 -6.73 -7.82
CA ASN A 154 5.54 -6.64 -7.59
C ASN A 154 5.27 -5.50 -6.61
N TRP A 155 4.20 -4.75 -6.86
CA TRP A 155 3.72 -3.76 -5.91
C TRP A 155 2.21 -3.62 -5.98
N THR A 156 1.66 -3.07 -4.92
CA THR A 156 0.25 -2.74 -4.82
C THR A 156 0.10 -1.26 -4.52
N THR A 157 -0.95 -0.66 -5.03
CA THR A 157 -1.44 0.64 -4.58
C THR A 157 -2.82 0.45 -3.98
N PHE A 158 -3.10 1.08 -2.87
CA PHE A 158 -4.44 1.03 -2.26
C PHE A 158 -5.35 2.13 -2.81
N SER A 159 -4.75 3.21 -3.24
CA SER A 159 -5.42 4.29 -3.98
C SER A 159 -4.42 5.00 -4.88
N GLU A 160 -4.88 5.56 -5.98
CA GLU A 160 -4.08 6.36 -6.91
C GLU A 160 -4.83 7.64 -7.21
N ILE A 161 -4.31 8.76 -6.77
CA ILE A 161 -4.92 10.07 -6.99
C ILE A 161 -3.87 10.98 -7.56
N ASN A 162 -4.19 11.56 -8.71
CA ASN A 162 -3.27 12.38 -9.46
C ASN A 162 -1.99 11.65 -9.91
N SER A 163 -1.98 10.31 -9.88
CA SER A 163 -0.80 9.51 -10.23
C SER A 163 -0.64 9.42 -11.74
N SER A 164 0.54 9.70 -12.26
CA SER A 164 0.87 9.59 -13.67
C SER A 164 1.45 8.21 -13.99
N HIS A 165 2.55 7.86 -13.33
CA HIS A 165 3.26 6.63 -13.60
C HIS A 165 4.26 6.27 -12.49
N PHE A 166 4.74 5.03 -12.52
CA PHE A 166 5.80 4.52 -11.67
C PHE A 166 7.08 4.38 -12.48
N ILE A 167 8.19 4.92 -12.00
CA ILE A 167 9.52 4.67 -12.54
C ILE A 167 10.16 3.59 -11.68
N ILE A 168 10.56 2.49 -12.31
CA ILE A 168 11.36 1.45 -11.65
C ILE A 168 12.82 1.84 -11.78
N GLN A 169 13.53 1.91 -10.66
CA GLN A 169 14.95 2.24 -10.64
C GLN A 169 15.76 1.11 -9.99
N ARG A 170 16.95 0.91 -10.51
CA ARG A 170 17.97 -0.02 -10.02
C ARG A 170 19.19 0.75 -9.56
N LEU A 171 19.84 0.30 -8.48
CA LEU A 171 21.12 0.86 -8.04
C LEU A 171 22.26 0.20 -8.86
N ASN A 172 22.98 1.00 -9.63
CA ASN A 172 24.09 0.52 -10.43
C ASN A 172 25.39 0.39 -9.61
N GLU A 173 26.46 -0.14 -10.23
CA GLU A 173 27.76 -0.35 -9.59
C GLU A 173 28.41 0.96 -9.11
N LEU A 174 28.04 2.10 -9.68
CA LEU A 174 28.54 3.42 -9.28
C LEU A 174 27.71 4.04 -8.13
N GLN A 175 26.82 3.25 -7.51
CA GLN A 175 25.90 3.69 -6.45
C GLN A 175 24.96 4.82 -6.92
N GLN A 176 24.53 4.78 -8.18
CA GLN A 176 23.58 5.72 -8.75
C GLN A 176 22.30 4.98 -9.15
N TRP A 177 21.17 5.64 -8.95
CA TRP A 177 19.87 5.12 -9.37
C TRP A 177 19.69 5.30 -10.87
N GLU A 178 19.47 4.19 -11.56
CA GLU A 178 19.25 4.11 -13.00
C GLU A 178 17.80 3.68 -13.26
N GLU A 179 17.13 4.41 -14.15
CA GLU A 179 15.79 4.06 -14.61
C GLU A 179 15.86 2.84 -15.54
N ILE A 180 15.00 1.85 -15.26
CA ILE A 180 14.89 0.62 -16.06
C ILE A 180 13.53 0.45 -16.73
N ALA A 181 12.48 1.05 -16.18
CA ALA A 181 11.15 1.00 -16.77
C ALA A 181 10.26 2.12 -16.25
N ASN A 182 9.24 2.42 -17.06
CA ASN A 182 8.18 3.35 -16.75
C ASN A 182 6.83 2.64 -16.94
N ILE A 183 6.00 2.59 -15.90
CA ILE A 183 4.74 1.86 -15.86
C ILE A 183 3.62 2.84 -15.58
N ALA A 184 2.65 2.95 -16.48
CA ALA A 184 1.52 3.85 -16.31
C ALA A 184 0.71 3.50 -15.05
N ALA A 185 0.35 4.51 -14.27
CA ALA A 185 -0.60 4.41 -13.17
C ALA A 185 -2.05 4.48 -13.69
N GLN A 186 -3.03 4.19 -12.82
CA GLN A 186 -4.46 4.35 -13.17
C GLN A 186 -4.89 5.83 -13.22
N GLY A 187 -4.09 6.71 -12.65
CA GLY A 187 -4.35 8.15 -12.58
C GLY A 187 -5.27 8.52 -11.42
N TYR A 188 -6.45 7.93 -11.36
CA TYR A 188 -7.39 8.07 -10.26
C TYR A 188 -8.04 6.73 -9.94
N SER A 189 -7.84 6.24 -8.73
CA SER A 189 -8.49 5.04 -8.20
C SER A 189 -8.55 5.08 -6.68
N THR A 190 -9.68 4.67 -6.13
CA THR A 190 -9.89 4.47 -4.68
C THR A 190 -9.88 2.99 -4.30
N THR A 191 -9.53 2.11 -5.24
CA THR A 191 -9.44 0.66 -5.02
C THR A 191 -8.03 0.16 -5.20
N GLU A 192 -7.73 -0.97 -4.57
CA GLU A 192 -6.43 -1.62 -4.67
C GLU A 192 -6.11 -2.05 -6.10
N HIS A 193 -4.89 -1.74 -6.57
CA HIS A 193 -4.35 -2.17 -7.85
C HIS A 193 -3.04 -2.93 -7.67
N TYR A 194 -2.86 -3.95 -8.50
CA TYR A 194 -1.68 -4.82 -8.49
C TYR A 194 -0.87 -4.59 -9.75
N TYR A 195 0.44 -4.43 -9.57
CA TYR A 195 1.41 -4.22 -10.64
C TYR A 195 2.51 -5.25 -10.58
N SER A 196 3.05 -5.58 -11.73
CA SER A 196 4.18 -6.50 -11.86
C SER A 196 5.06 -6.08 -13.03
N TYR A 197 6.38 -6.20 -12.87
CA TYR A 197 7.35 -5.98 -13.93
C TYR A 197 8.47 -7.00 -13.84
N THR A 198 8.84 -7.60 -14.98
CA THR A 198 9.90 -8.60 -15.07
C THR A 198 11.17 -7.98 -15.65
N ILE A 199 12.28 -8.17 -14.94
CA ILE A 199 13.62 -7.75 -15.35
C ILE A 199 14.40 -8.99 -15.73
N GLU A 200 14.93 -9.04 -16.95
CA GLU A 200 15.78 -10.14 -17.42
C GLU A 200 17.21 -9.98 -16.87
N SER A 201 17.37 -10.14 -15.57
CA SER A 201 18.66 -10.11 -14.87
C SER A 201 18.57 -10.94 -13.60
N ASN A 202 19.60 -11.71 -13.29
CA ASN A 202 19.67 -12.56 -12.09
C ASN A 202 20.73 -12.06 -11.10
N THR A 203 21.12 -10.78 -11.17
CA THR A 203 22.09 -10.20 -10.25
C THR A 203 21.42 -9.74 -8.96
N SER A 204 22.16 -9.81 -7.86
CA SER A 204 21.71 -9.24 -6.57
C SER A 204 21.79 -7.72 -6.66
N GLU A 205 20.65 -7.07 -6.58
CA GLU A 205 20.55 -5.63 -6.81
C GLU A 205 19.56 -4.98 -5.87
N TYR A 206 19.67 -3.66 -5.73
CA TYR A 206 18.68 -2.84 -5.03
C TYR A 206 17.73 -2.21 -6.04
N TYR A 207 16.45 -2.24 -5.72
CA TYR A 207 15.40 -1.65 -6.53
C TYR A 207 14.58 -0.67 -5.70
N ARG A 208 14.06 0.37 -6.33
CA ARG A 208 13.04 1.24 -5.76
C ARG A 208 12.03 1.65 -6.81
N LEU A 209 10.86 2.09 -6.36
CA LEU A 209 9.89 2.78 -7.18
C LEU A 209 9.96 4.28 -6.94
N VAL A 210 9.83 5.05 -8.00
CA VAL A 210 9.53 6.47 -7.95
C VAL A 210 8.10 6.63 -8.46
N LEU A 211 7.23 7.13 -7.61
CA LEU A 211 5.86 7.49 -7.96
C LEU A 211 5.92 8.90 -8.55
N VAL A 212 5.32 9.09 -9.70
CA VAL A 212 5.28 10.39 -10.40
C VAL A 212 3.82 10.80 -10.55
N ASP A 213 3.49 11.95 -10.01
CA ASP A 213 2.16 12.53 -10.12
C ASP A 213 1.97 13.29 -11.44
N ALA A 214 0.72 13.59 -11.79
CA ALA A 214 0.40 14.28 -13.05
C ALA A 214 0.94 15.72 -13.10
N ASP A 215 1.23 16.33 -11.96
CA ASP A 215 1.89 17.63 -11.83
C ASP A 215 3.42 17.55 -11.87
N GLY A 216 3.99 16.34 -11.96
CA GLY A 216 5.42 16.07 -12.02
C GLY A 216 6.11 15.98 -10.64
N GLN A 217 5.37 16.04 -9.54
CA GLN A 217 5.93 15.73 -8.23
C GLN A 217 6.31 14.25 -8.14
N THR A 218 7.32 13.94 -7.33
CA THR A 218 7.82 12.57 -7.21
C THR A 218 7.96 12.14 -5.76
N ASN A 219 7.59 10.89 -5.47
CA ASN A 219 7.79 10.25 -4.20
C ASN A 219 8.54 8.92 -4.38
N ASN A 220 9.48 8.59 -3.48
CA ASN A 220 10.30 7.39 -3.59
C ASN A 220 9.85 6.35 -2.56
N SER A 221 9.74 5.10 -3.00
CA SER A 221 9.62 3.98 -2.07
C SER A 221 10.92 3.75 -1.28
N SER A 222 10.82 3.05 -0.15
CA SER A 222 12.01 2.46 0.46
C SER A 222 12.65 1.48 -0.52
N PRO A 223 14.01 1.49 -0.65
CA PRO A 223 14.69 0.51 -1.48
C PRO A 223 14.50 -0.92 -0.94
N ILE A 224 14.31 -1.87 -1.83
CA ILE A 224 14.32 -3.29 -1.53
C ILE A 224 15.60 -3.92 -2.07
N GLN A 225 16.18 -4.84 -1.32
CA GLN A 225 17.30 -5.64 -1.76
C GLN A 225 16.82 -7.04 -2.12
N LEU A 226 17.15 -7.50 -3.32
CA LEU A 226 16.95 -8.87 -3.73
C LEU A 226 18.30 -9.56 -3.87
N GLN A 227 18.43 -10.71 -3.25
CA GLN A 227 19.52 -11.64 -3.46
C GLN A 227 18.96 -12.88 -4.14
N CYS A 228 19.11 -12.95 -5.46
CA CYS A 228 18.86 -14.18 -6.17
C CYS A 228 20.10 -15.09 -6.01
N ASN A 229 20.05 -15.94 -5.01
CA ASN A 229 20.99 -17.03 -4.98
C ASN A 229 20.65 -17.93 -6.17
N SER A 230 21.55 -18.06 -7.11
CA SER A 230 21.47 -18.97 -8.27
C SER A 230 21.46 -20.45 -7.83
N TYR A 231 20.97 -20.72 -6.67
CA TYR A 231 20.96 -22.03 -6.05
C TYR A 231 19.51 -22.53 -5.97
N ASN A 232 18.96 -22.98 -7.09
CA ASN A 232 17.95 -23.99 -7.00
C ASN A 232 18.67 -25.29 -6.61
N PRO A 233 18.41 -25.85 -5.41
CA PRO A 233 19.05 -27.08 -5.04
C PRO A 233 18.65 -28.14 -6.06
N LEU A 234 19.65 -28.86 -6.58
CA LEU A 234 19.42 -30.07 -7.36
C LEU A 234 18.37 -30.91 -6.63
N SER A 235 17.29 -31.20 -7.28
CA SER A 235 16.22 -32.02 -6.71
C SER A 235 16.06 -33.31 -7.51
N ILE A 236 15.80 -34.40 -6.79
CA ILE A 236 15.57 -35.73 -7.37
C ILE A 236 14.21 -36.22 -6.87
N TYR A 237 13.29 -36.47 -7.79
CA TYR A 237 11.95 -36.96 -7.44
C TYR A 237 11.41 -37.99 -8.43
N PRO A 238 10.61 -38.97 -7.95
CA PRO A 238 10.37 -39.29 -6.55
C PRO A 238 11.59 -39.86 -5.84
N ASN A 239 11.76 -39.56 -4.57
CA ASN A 239 12.80 -40.16 -3.73
C ASN A 239 12.14 -40.60 -2.40
N PRO A 240 11.99 -41.90 -2.07
CA PRO A 240 12.49 -43.06 -2.82
C PRO A 240 11.83 -43.29 -4.18
N ASN A 241 12.52 -43.97 -5.10
CA ASN A 241 12.03 -44.33 -6.44
C ASN A 241 12.10 -45.84 -6.69
N PHE A 242 11.41 -46.27 -7.74
CA PHE A 242 11.39 -47.68 -8.18
C PHE A 242 12.12 -47.86 -9.55
N GLY A 243 13.23 -47.16 -9.74
CA GLY A 243 14.05 -47.26 -10.94
C GLY A 243 13.80 -46.17 -11.98
N GLN A 244 12.85 -45.27 -11.74
CA GLN A 244 12.61 -44.08 -12.55
C GLN A 244 12.54 -42.84 -11.65
N PHE A 245 13.30 -41.82 -11.97
CA PHE A 245 13.32 -40.55 -11.26
C PHE A 245 13.69 -39.43 -12.21
N THR A 246 13.29 -38.23 -11.85
CA THR A 246 13.66 -36.99 -12.53
C THR A 246 14.73 -36.28 -11.70
N ILE A 247 15.77 -35.81 -12.35
CA ILE A 247 16.76 -34.89 -11.77
C ILE A 247 16.40 -33.49 -12.27
N ASP A 248 15.98 -32.62 -11.37
CA ASP A 248 15.81 -31.21 -11.64
C ASP A 248 17.10 -30.50 -11.25
N LEU A 249 17.82 -29.99 -12.23
CA LEU A 249 19.11 -29.33 -12.02
C LEU A 249 18.98 -27.91 -11.47
N GLY A 250 17.75 -27.38 -11.45
CA GLY A 250 17.47 -26.05 -10.89
C GLY A 250 18.14 -24.88 -11.60
N ILE A 251 18.91 -25.14 -12.65
CA ILE A 251 19.65 -24.12 -13.40
C ILE A 251 19.53 -24.40 -14.91
N SER A 252 19.31 -23.33 -15.67
CA SER A 252 19.49 -23.36 -17.11
C SER A 252 20.95 -23.01 -17.40
N THR A 253 21.79 -23.99 -17.73
CA THR A 253 23.18 -23.75 -18.11
C THR A 253 23.40 -24.05 -19.59
N ASN A 254 24.12 -23.19 -20.26
CA ASN A 254 24.69 -23.46 -21.58
C ASN A 254 26.03 -24.25 -21.48
N SER A 255 26.31 -24.77 -20.29
CA SER A 255 27.53 -25.53 -20.01
C SER A 255 27.27 -27.02 -20.12
N ASN A 256 28.21 -27.77 -20.65
CA ASN A 256 28.14 -29.22 -20.63
C ASN A 256 28.21 -29.72 -19.19
N MET A 257 27.25 -30.52 -18.79
CA MET A 257 27.18 -31.13 -17.45
C MET A 257 27.34 -32.64 -17.58
N THR A 258 28.13 -33.22 -16.70
CA THR A 258 28.24 -34.68 -16.58
C THR A 258 27.48 -35.15 -15.36
N ILE A 259 26.53 -36.06 -15.54
CA ILE A 259 25.82 -36.72 -14.47
C ILE A 259 26.38 -38.13 -14.29
N ASN A 260 26.90 -38.43 -13.09
CA ASN A 260 27.34 -39.77 -12.69
C ASN A 260 26.49 -40.29 -11.54
N ILE A 261 25.97 -41.49 -11.68
CA ILE A 261 25.25 -42.18 -10.60
C ILE A 261 26.13 -43.34 -10.14
N PHE A 262 26.29 -43.43 -8.81
CA PHE A 262 27.11 -44.46 -8.16
C PHE A 262 26.22 -45.41 -7.37
N ASP A 263 26.59 -46.67 -7.31
CA ASP A 263 26.01 -47.62 -6.34
C ASP A 263 26.64 -47.41 -4.94
N ILE A 264 26.13 -48.16 -3.95
CA ILE A 264 26.60 -48.06 -2.56
C ILE A 264 28.09 -48.49 -2.38
N SER A 265 28.69 -49.15 -3.39
CA SER A 265 30.11 -49.54 -3.41
C SER A 265 31.00 -48.47 -4.06
N GLY A 266 30.41 -47.38 -4.59
CA GLY A 266 31.13 -46.32 -5.29
C GLY A 266 31.39 -46.63 -6.76
N LYS A 267 30.79 -47.67 -7.32
CA LYS A 267 30.90 -47.99 -8.76
C LYS A 267 29.91 -47.14 -9.56
N VAL A 268 30.39 -46.53 -10.65
CA VAL A 268 29.51 -45.79 -11.57
C VAL A 268 28.56 -46.77 -12.25
N VAL A 269 27.26 -46.56 -12.08
CA VAL A 269 26.17 -47.35 -12.70
C VAL A 269 25.51 -46.60 -13.87
N TYR A 270 25.71 -45.28 -13.93
CA TYR A 270 25.24 -44.45 -15.03
C TYR A 270 26.16 -43.23 -15.21
N SER A 271 26.40 -42.83 -16.45
CA SER A 271 27.12 -41.60 -16.80
C SER A 271 26.54 -41.03 -18.08
N SER A 272 26.25 -39.72 -18.08
CA SER A 272 25.82 -38.97 -19.28
C SER A 272 26.46 -37.57 -19.26
N ILE A 273 26.71 -37.03 -20.42
CA ILE A 273 27.20 -35.67 -20.68
C ILE A 273 26.08 -34.86 -21.30
#